data_bc81c2da88883c46b0f551b38f996927
#
_entry.id   bc81c2da88883c46b0f551b38f996927
#
_cell.length_a   1.000
_cell.length_b   1.000
_cell.length_c   1.000
_cell.angle_alpha   90.00
_cell.angle_beta   90.00
_cell.angle_gamma   90.00
#
_symmetry.space_group_name_H-M   'P 1'
#
loop_
_entity.id
_entity.type
_entity.pdbx_description
1 polymer ?
#
loop_
_entity_poly.entity_id
_entity_poly.type
_entity_poly.pdbx_seq_one_letter_code
_entity_poly.pdbx_strand_id
1 'polypeptide(L)'
;FLRAWLKEKKPPLQALRLSFSADVEDDYYTYPKFLKWDRELCDKLGEDRGQIMLFIRMPSRHPLDKPLYNPRSPYIRRVLAVGAKYKARLGLQCSYAAGHRAERIKQERMLFEKIFRQKPRGLRHNKLTSCEPEDLLQAYFSGFRNDYTMGYADVVGFRLGTARPVKFINPNTRLLTELILHPLILRDLTLSDPRYMALEQAEAEAVATDLVRTTARYNGELNLLWHNDLLSPQAHPWHSVLY
;
A
#
# COMPACT_ATOMS: atom_id res chain seq x y z
N PHE A 1 -15.91 -17.54 -0.93
CA PHE A 1 -16.93 -18.27 -1.71
C PHE A 1 -17.89 -17.32 -2.41
N LEU A 2 -18.73 -16.58 -1.67
CA LEU A 2 -19.77 -15.69 -2.25
C LEU A 2 -19.21 -14.66 -3.23
N ARG A 3 -18.04 -14.08 -2.98
CA ARG A 3 -17.39 -13.14 -3.91
C ARG A 3 -17.01 -13.83 -5.21
N ALA A 4 -16.31 -14.97 -5.13
CA ALA A 4 -15.87 -15.71 -6.30
C ALA A 4 -17.05 -16.25 -7.13
N TRP A 5 -18.11 -16.68 -6.45
CA TRP A 5 -19.29 -17.20 -7.14
C TRP A 5 -20.18 -16.10 -7.74
N LEU A 6 -20.58 -15.09 -6.93
CA LEU A 6 -21.55 -14.08 -7.34
C LEU A 6 -20.97 -12.93 -8.13
N LYS A 7 -19.77 -12.44 -7.78
CA LYS A 7 -19.13 -11.30 -8.44
C LYS A 7 -18.21 -11.70 -9.59
N GLU A 8 -17.47 -12.78 -9.43
CA GLU A 8 -16.47 -13.23 -10.40
C GLU A 8 -17.00 -14.32 -11.34
N LYS A 9 -18.31 -14.67 -11.19
CA LYS A 9 -19.02 -15.66 -12.02
C LYS A 9 -18.30 -17.02 -12.14
N LYS A 10 -17.47 -17.38 -11.16
CA LYS A 10 -16.79 -18.68 -11.12
C LYS A 10 -17.79 -19.79 -10.83
N PRO A 11 -17.64 -20.99 -11.41
CA PRO A 11 -18.50 -22.13 -11.11
C PRO A 11 -18.54 -22.43 -9.60
N PRO A 12 -19.70 -22.85 -9.02
CA PRO A 12 -19.85 -23.04 -7.58
C PRO A 12 -18.79 -23.96 -6.96
N LEU A 13 -18.45 -25.04 -7.66
CA LEU A 13 -17.43 -26.00 -7.23
C LEU A 13 -16.03 -25.35 -7.17
N GLN A 14 -15.69 -24.52 -8.16
CA GLN A 14 -14.42 -23.80 -8.19
C GLN A 14 -14.37 -22.72 -7.09
N ALA A 15 -15.48 -22.01 -6.89
CA ALA A 15 -15.59 -21.02 -5.81
C ALA A 15 -15.48 -21.67 -4.41
N LEU A 16 -16.04 -22.87 -4.25
CA LEU A 16 -15.91 -23.67 -3.03
C LEU A 16 -14.47 -24.15 -2.83
N ARG A 17 -13.84 -24.66 -3.89
CA ARG A 17 -12.44 -25.11 -3.87
C ARG A 17 -11.49 -23.98 -3.49
N LEU A 18 -11.65 -22.78 -4.06
CA LEU A 18 -10.89 -21.59 -3.70
C LEU A 18 -11.09 -21.17 -2.23
N SER A 19 -12.24 -21.45 -1.64
CA SER A 19 -12.52 -21.12 -0.23
C SER A 19 -11.79 -22.04 0.75
N PHE A 20 -11.41 -23.24 0.31
CA PHE A 20 -10.73 -24.28 1.10
C PHE A 20 -9.34 -24.63 0.57
N SER A 21 -8.91 -23.99 -0.55
CA SER A 21 -7.62 -24.28 -1.16
C SER A 21 -6.46 -23.87 -0.25
N ALA A 22 -5.40 -24.64 -0.31
CA ALA A 22 -4.10 -24.20 0.13
C ALA A 22 -3.64 -23.03 -0.73
N ASP A 23 -2.82 -22.13 -0.20
CA ASP A 23 -2.36 -20.89 -0.83
C ASP A 23 -1.84 -21.03 -2.27
N VAL A 24 -1.40 -22.21 -2.65
CA VAL A 24 -0.86 -22.52 -3.99
C VAL A 24 -1.95 -22.50 -5.09
N GLU A 25 -3.21 -22.69 -4.71
CA GLU A 25 -4.36 -22.67 -5.65
C GLU A 25 -5.20 -21.38 -5.58
N ASP A 26 -4.82 -20.45 -4.71
CA ASP A 26 -5.50 -19.14 -4.56
C ASP A 26 -4.88 -18.13 -5.52
N ASP A 27 -5.58 -17.81 -6.59
CA ASP A 27 -5.19 -16.81 -7.60
C ASP A 27 -4.84 -15.44 -7.01
N TYR A 28 -5.38 -15.15 -5.81
CA TYR A 28 -5.15 -13.89 -5.11
C TYR A 28 -3.98 -13.95 -4.11
N TYR A 29 -3.42 -15.14 -3.85
CA TYR A 29 -2.25 -15.28 -2.97
C TYR A 29 -0.94 -15.13 -3.75
N THR A 30 -0.70 -13.93 -4.26
CA THR A 30 0.44 -13.62 -5.12
C THR A 30 1.71 -13.25 -4.37
N TYR A 31 1.65 -13.07 -3.04
CA TYR A 31 2.75 -12.59 -2.19
C TYR A 31 4.09 -13.31 -2.39
N PRO A 32 4.17 -14.65 -2.45
CA PRO A 32 5.46 -15.31 -2.62
C PRO A 32 6.16 -14.96 -3.93
N LYS A 33 5.37 -14.73 -4.99
CA LYS A 33 5.88 -14.45 -6.33
C LYS A 33 6.44 -13.03 -6.41
N PHE A 34 5.63 -12.01 -6.12
CA PHE A 34 6.06 -10.63 -6.32
C PHE A 34 7.02 -10.15 -5.22
N LEU A 35 6.91 -10.62 -3.97
CA LEU A 35 7.91 -10.31 -2.94
C LEU A 35 9.29 -10.88 -3.27
N LYS A 36 9.33 -12.01 -4.00
CA LYS A 36 10.58 -12.53 -4.54
C LYS A 36 11.16 -11.58 -5.60
N TRP A 37 10.34 -11.10 -6.53
CA TRP A 37 10.79 -10.14 -7.54
C TRP A 37 11.27 -8.82 -6.93
N ASP A 38 10.50 -8.27 -5.99
CA ASP A 38 10.90 -7.07 -5.26
C ASP A 38 12.24 -7.26 -4.55
N ARG A 39 12.44 -8.42 -3.91
CA ARG A 39 13.70 -8.71 -3.22
C ARG A 39 14.86 -8.81 -4.20
N GLU A 40 14.68 -9.49 -5.33
CA GLU A 40 15.70 -9.58 -6.39
C GLU A 40 16.06 -8.20 -6.95
N LEU A 41 15.06 -7.33 -7.14
CA LEU A 41 15.29 -5.94 -7.56
C LEU A 41 16.04 -5.14 -6.50
N CYS A 42 15.60 -5.22 -5.24
CA CYS A 42 16.29 -4.56 -4.12
C CYS A 42 17.74 -5.00 -3.98
N ASP A 43 18.03 -6.29 -4.17
CA ASP A 43 19.40 -6.81 -4.10
C ASP A 43 20.28 -6.29 -5.25
N LYS A 44 19.69 -6.09 -6.44
CA LYS A 44 20.39 -5.46 -7.59
C LYS A 44 20.65 -3.97 -7.38
N LEU A 45 19.71 -3.25 -6.73
CA LEU A 45 19.82 -1.82 -6.48
C LEU A 45 20.72 -1.49 -5.26
N GLY A 46 20.98 -2.46 -4.41
CA GLY A 46 21.68 -2.29 -3.12
C GLY A 46 20.70 -2.07 -1.97
N GLU A 47 21.10 -2.49 -0.77
CA GLU A 47 20.23 -2.52 0.43
C GLU A 47 19.64 -1.14 0.81
N ASP A 48 20.36 -0.07 0.50
CA ASP A 48 19.93 1.30 0.82
C ASP A 48 18.94 1.90 -0.19
N ARG A 49 18.77 1.29 -1.35
CA ARG A 49 17.97 1.83 -2.45
C ARG A 49 16.64 1.14 -2.68
N GLY A 50 16.49 -0.09 -2.26
CA GLY A 50 15.27 -0.86 -2.46
C GLY A 50 14.61 -1.26 -1.14
N GLN A 51 13.33 -0.98 -0.98
CA GLN A 51 12.58 -1.31 0.22
C GLN A 51 11.21 -1.88 -0.11
N ILE A 52 10.88 -3.01 0.48
CA ILE A 52 9.54 -3.60 0.43
C ILE A 52 8.80 -3.25 1.71
N MET A 53 7.60 -2.71 1.61
CA MET A 53 6.78 -2.41 2.79
C MET A 53 5.37 -2.99 2.65
N LEU A 54 4.98 -3.82 3.61
CA LEU A 54 3.63 -4.34 3.74
C LEU A 54 2.83 -3.45 4.69
N PHE A 55 1.87 -2.71 4.17
CA PHE A 55 0.98 -1.89 4.96
C PHE A 55 -0.20 -2.71 5.48
N ILE A 56 -0.31 -2.80 6.79
CA ILE A 56 -1.34 -3.59 7.47
C ILE A 56 -2.40 -2.65 8.04
N ARG A 57 -3.65 -2.86 7.62
CA ARG A 57 -4.79 -2.06 8.12
C ARG A 57 -5.25 -2.57 9.49
N MET A 58 -5.54 -1.63 10.39
CA MET A 58 -6.15 -1.97 11.67
C MET A 58 -7.67 -2.13 11.54
N PRO A 59 -8.30 -2.97 12.38
CA PRO A 59 -9.74 -3.21 12.34
C PRO A 59 -10.52 -1.95 12.72
N SER A 60 -11.55 -1.63 11.94
CA SER A 60 -12.49 -0.54 12.20
C SER A 60 -13.91 -0.95 11.83
N ARG A 61 -14.92 -0.43 12.55
CA ARG A 61 -16.35 -0.64 12.22
C ARG A 61 -16.90 0.40 11.24
N HIS A 62 -16.09 1.37 10.82
CA HIS A 62 -16.55 2.40 9.88
C HIS A 62 -16.96 1.77 8.53
N PRO A 63 -18.06 2.21 7.88
CA PRO A 63 -18.52 1.64 6.61
C PRO A 63 -17.46 1.63 5.51
N LEU A 64 -16.63 2.67 5.43
CA LEU A 64 -15.55 2.77 4.45
C LEU A 64 -14.32 1.90 4.74
N ASP A 65 -14.28 1.25 5.92
CA ASP A 65 -13.27 0.27 6.29
C ASP A 65 -13.71 -1.19 6.06
N LYS A 66 -14.87 -1.39 5.47
CA LYS A 66 -15.33 -2.74 5.10
C LYS A 66 -14.56 -3.29 3.89
N PRO A 67 -14.40 -4.63 3.77
CA PRO A 67 -14.80 -5.64 4.75
C PRO A 67 -13.95 -5.60 6.02
N LEU A 68 -14.53 -6.12 7.12
CA LEU A 68 -13.82 -6.24 8.40
C LEU A 68 -12.60 -7.14 8.22
N TYR A 69 -11.49 -6.69 8.75
CA TYR A 69 -10.21 -7.32 8.63
C TYR A 69 -9.68 -7.73 10.00
N ASN A 70 -9.23 -8.96 10.12
CA ASN A 70 -8.61 -9.45 11.35
C ASN A 70 -7.09 -9.58 11.20
N PRO A 71 -6.29 -8.65 11.75
CA PRO A 71 -4.84 -8.70 11.62
C PRO A 71 -4.18 -9.89 12.34
N ARG A 72 -4.94 -10.64 13.16
CA ARG A 72 -4.48 -11.86 13.84
C ARG A 72 -4.85 -13.15 13.10
N SER A 73 -5.48 -13.04 11.93
CA SER A 73 -5.90 -14.22 11.17
C SER A 73 -4.70 -15.10 10.78
N PRO A 74 -4.88 -16.42 10.61
CA PRO A 74 -3.83 -17.32 10.11
C PRO A 74 -3.31 -16.87 8.74
N TYR A 75 -4.18 -16.35 7.88
CA TYR A 75 -3.79 -15.81 6.57
C TYR A 75 -2.76 -14.69 6.69
N ILE A 76 -3.01 -13.69 7.55
CA ILE A 76 -2.06 -12.59 7.76
C ILE A 76 -0.74 -13.10 8.34
N ARG A 77 -0.78 -14.05 9.27
CA ARG A 77 0.46 -14.66 9.79
C ARG A 77 1.29 -15.31 8.68
N ARG A 78 0.66 -15.99 7.71
CA ARG A 78 1.35 -16.55 6.55
C ARG A 78 1.94 -15.48 5.64
N VAL A 79 1.17 -14.44 5.32
CA VAL A 79 1.67 -13.27 4.56
C VAL A 79 2.89 -12.64 5.23
N LEU A 80 2.83 -12.45 6.54
CA LEU A 80 3.95 -11.89 7.31
C LEU A 80 5.19 -12.79 7.34
N ALA A 81 5.00 -14.11 7.41
CA ALA A 81 6.11 -15.08 7.35
C ALA A 81 6.81 -15.02 5.98
N VAL A 82 6.04 -14.93 4.89
CA VAL A 82 6.59 -14.72 3.55
C VAL A 82 7.26 -13.35 3.44
N GLY A 83 6.62 -12.29 3.97
CA GLY A 83 7.22 -10.96 4.03
C GLY A 83 8.57 -10.95 4.75
N ALA A 84 8.66 -11.60 5.90
CA ALA A 84 9.91 -11.71 6.67
C ALA A 84 11.00 -12.45 5.88
N LYS A 85 10.66 -13.52 5.17
CA LYS A 85 11.59 -14.24 4.28
C LYS A 85 12.24 -13.32 3.24
N TYR A 86 11.48 -12.37 2.72
CA TYR A 86 11.94 -11.41 1.72
C TYR A 86 12.31 -10.03 2.29
N LYS A 87 12.57 -9.95 3.60
CA LYS A 87 13.00 -8.73 4.31
C LYS A 87 12.00 -7.57 4.18
N ALA A 88 10.71 -7.85 3.97
CA ALA A 88 9.68 -6.82 3.93
C ALA A 88 9.51 -6.16 5.31
N ARG A 89 9.41 -4.85 5.32
CA ARG A 89 9.11 -4.05 6.51
C ARG A 89 7.60 -3.89 6.68
N LEU A 90 7.14 -3.64 7.90
CA LEU A 90 5.72 -3.44 8.18
C LEU A 90 5.41 -1.96 8.39
N GLY A 91 4.38 -1.48 7.69
CA GLY A 91 3.78 -0.17 7.87
C GLY A 91 2.35 -0.28 8.41
N LEU A 92 1.88 0.78 9.04
CA LEU A 92 0.50 0.92 9.47
C LEU A 92 -0.31 1.60 8.35
N GLN A 93 -1.32 0.92 7.82
CA GLN A 93 -2.40 1.60 7.12
C GLN A 93 -3.47 1.93 8.16
N CYS A 94 -3.59 3.19 8.55
CA CYS A 94 -4.62 3.59 9.50
C CYS A 94 -6.00 3.39 8.87
N SER A 95 -7.00 3.10 9.74
CA SER A 95 -8.38 3.01 9.28
C SER A 95 -8.90 4.38 8.80
N TYR A 96 -9.94 4.37 7.97
CA TYR A 96 -10.62 5.60 7.59
C TYR A 96 -11.17 6.35 8.82
N ALA A 97 -11.66 5.58 9.82
CA ALA A 97 -12.15 6.14 11.07
C ALA A 97 -11.06 6.84 11.90
N ALA A 98 -9.80 6.47 11.72
CA ALA A 98 -8.67 7.06 12.42
C ALA A 98 -8.06 8.26 11.67
N GLY A 99 -8.27 8.36 10.34
CA GLY A 99 -7.59 9.27 9.44
C GLY A 99 -7.53 10.72 9.91
N HIS A 100 -8.58 11.23 10.53
CA HIS A 100 -8.67 12.61 11.00
C HIS A 100 -8.67 12.74 12.53
N ARG A 101 -8.09 11.76 13.26
CA ARG A 101 -8.14 11.73 14.73
C ARG A 101 -6.84 11.21 15.35
N ALA A 102 -6.00 12.13 15.84
CA ALA A 102 -4.70 11.82 16.43
C ALA A 102 -4.76 10.68 17.46
N GLU A 103 -5.70 10.72 18.37
CA GLU A 103 -5.81 9.69 19.41
C GLU A 103 -6.11 8.30 18.82
N ARG A 104 -6.88 8.21 17.75
CA ARG A 104 -7.15 6.93 17.08
C ARG A 104 -5.94 6.43 16.32
N ILE A 105 -5.21 7.29 15.64
CA ILE A 105 -3.95 6.90 14.97
C ILE A 105 -2.98 6.33 16.01
N LYS A 106 -2.84 6.99 17.15
CA LYS A 106 -2.03 6.52 18.28
C LYS A 106 -2.50 5.16 18.84
N GLN A 107 -3.82 5.00 19.04
CA GLN A 107 -4.40 3.73 19.49
C GLN A 107 -4.17 2.60 18.49
N GLU A 108 -4.35 2.85 17.19
CA GLU A 108 -4.09 1.86 16.15
C GLU A 108 -2.60 1.50 16.07
N ARG A 109 -1.70 2.47 16.26
CA ARG A 109 -0.26 2.21 16.37
C ARG A 109 0.04 1.33 17.58
N MET A 110 -0.50 1.62 18.74
CA MET A 110 -0.32 0.79 19.94
C MET A 110 -0.87 -0.63 19.74
N LEU A 111 -2.04 -0.76 19.10
CA LEU A 111 -2.62 -2.05 18.75
C LEU A 111 -1.74 -2.81 17.77
N PHE A 112 -1.18 -2.15 16.77
CA PHE A 112 -0.23 -2.71 15.83
C PHE A 112 1.01 -3.26 16.57
N GLU A 113 1.62 -2.45 17.42
CA GLU A 113 2.80 -2.85 18.21
C GLU A 113 2.49 -4.05 19.13
N LYS A 114 1.28 -4.07 19.73
CA LYS A 114 0.82 -5.21 20.54
C LYS A 114 0.65 -6.49 19.75
N ILE A 115 0.14 -6.40 18.50
CA ILE A 115 -0.12 -7.57 17.65
C ILE A 115 1.16 -8.10 17.04
N PHE A 116 1.97 -7.23 16.45
CA PHE A 116 3.12 -7.61 15.62
C PHE A 116 4.46 -7.56 16.37
N ARG A 117 4.46 -7.09 17.63
CA ARG A 117 5.66 -7.00 18.50
C ARG A 117 6.77 -6.13 17.89
N GLN A 118 6.43 -5.20 17.03
CA GLN A 118 7.36 -4.24 16.42
C GLN A 118 6.64 -2.93 16.10
N LYS A 119 7.40 -1.84 16.02
CA LYS A 119 6.87 -0.53 15.61
C LYS A 119 6.63 -0.51 14.09
N PRO A 120 5.54 0.09 13.60
CA PRO A 120 5.37 0.31 12.18
C PRO A 120 6.43 1.27 11.67
N ARG A 121 7.01 0.98 10.50
CA ARG A 121 8.05 1.80 9.88
C ARG A 121 7.55 3.07 9.23
N GLY A 122 6.25 3.10 8.90
CA GLY A 122 5.59 4.25 8.30
C GLY A 122 4.08 4.17 8.44
N LEU A 123 3.44 5.29 8.14
CA LEU A 123 2.00 5.46 8.10
C LEU A 123 1.53 5.60 6.66
N ARG A 124 0.34 5.12 6.36
CA ARG A 124 -0.45 5.44 5.17
C ARG A 124 -1.92 5.60 5.57
N HIS A 125 -2.54 6.69 5.15
CA HIS A 125 -3.97 6.88 5.33
C HIS A 125 -4.78 6.00 4.38
N ASN A 126 -5.86 5.40 4.89
CA ASN A 126 -6.74 4.60 4.06
C ASN A 126 -7.32 5.44 2.92
N LYS A 127 -7.38 4.87 1.71
CA LYS A 127 -7.83 5.55 0.48
C LYS A 127 -7.03 6.81 0.11
N LEU A 128 -5.83 6.99 0.67
CA LEU A 128 -4.99 8.17 0.49
C LEU A 128 -5.68 9.49 0.89
N THR A 129 -6.70 9.40 1.76
CA THR A 129 -7.39 10.58 2.27
C THR A 129 -6.54 11.24 3.35
N SER A 130 -6.17 12.47 3.13
CA SER A 130 -5.39 13.28 4.07
C SER A 130 -5.81 14.74 3.91
N CYS A 131 -6.11 15.38 5.02
CA CYS A 131 -6.31 16.84 5.10
C CYS A 131 -5.03 17.46 5.62
N GLU A 132 -4.32 18.16 4.74
CA GLU A 132 -3.11 18.86 5.12
C GLU A 132 -3.45 20.25 5.65
N PRO A 133 -2.76 20.73 6.68
CA PRO A 133 -1.63 20.09 7.38
C PRO A 133 -2.04 19.24 8.60
N GLU A 134 -3.32 19.19 8.96
CA GLU A 134 -3.82 18.64 10.22
C GLU A 134 -3.50 17.16 10.39
N ASP A 135 -3.74 16.36 9.37
CA ASP A 135 -3.51 14.92 9.43
C ASP A 135 -2.00 14.59 9.52
N LEU A 136 -1.16 15.40 8.90
CA LEU A 136 0.30 15.26 9.00
C LEU A 136 0.82 15.63 10.39
N LEU A 137 0.23 16.66 11.01
CA LEU A 137 0.51 16.97 12.42
C LEU A 137 0.09 15.84 13.34
N GLN A 138 -1.08 15.25 13.11
CA GLN A 138 -1.57 14.10 13.88
C GLN A 138 -0.67 12.88 13.72
N ALA A 139 -0.21 12.59 12.51
CA ALA A 139 0.77 11.53 12.25
C ALA A 139 2.07 11.76 13.02
N TYR A 140 2.61 12.98 12.96
CA TYR A 140 3.82 13.37 13.67
C TYR A 140 3.67 13.23 15.20
N PHE A 141 2.61 13.79 15.79
CA PHE A 141 2.34 13.71 17.23
C PHE A 141 2.00 12.28 17.69
N SER A 142 1.48 11.44 16.81
CA SER A 142 1.33 10.01 17.06
C SER A 142 2.65 9.23 17.00
N GLY A 143 3.77 9.92 16.73
CA GLY A 143 5.13 9.38 16.77
C GLY A 143 5.57 8.71 15.49
N PHE A 144 4.92 8.97 14.35
CA PHE A 144 5.44 8.55 13.05
C PHE A 144 6.57 9.45 12.57
N ARG A 145 7.47 8.88 11.77
CA ARG A 145 8.60 9.57 11.15
C ARG A 145 8.59 9.44 9.63
N ASN A 146 7.74 8.56 9.09
CA ASN A 146 7.58 8.36 7.66
C ASN A 146 6.10 8.28 7.32
N ASP A 147 5.64 9.07 6.36
CA ASP A 147 4.30 9.04 5.79
C ASP A 147 4.36 8.71 4.30
N TYR A 148 3.53 7.77 3.87
CA TYR A 148 3.44 7.26 2.49
C TYR A 148 2.06 7.52 1.88
N THR A 149 1.37 8.55 2.36
CA THR A 149 0.02 8.91 1.90
C THR A 149 0.04 9.82 0.69
N MET A 150 1.12 10.59 0.49
CA MET A 150 1.18 11.73 -0.42
C MET A 150 1.19 11.33 -1.90
N GLY A 151 0.06 10.78 -2.33
CA GLY A 151 -0.30 10.46 -3.71
C GLY A 151 -1.74 10.83 -3.97
N TYR A 152 -2.13 10.94 -5.23
CA TYR A 152 -3.51 11.10 -5.64
C TYR A 152 -4.21 9.74 -5.72
N ALA A 153 -5.51 9.72 -5.46
CA ALA A 153 -6.31 8.51 -5.59
C ALA A 153 -6.83 8.30 -7.02
N ASP A 154 -7.04 9.36 -7.77
CA ASP A 154 -7.73 9.45 -9.06
C ASP A 154 -6.80 9.66 -10.26
N VAL A 155 -5.57 10.13 -10.04
CA VAL A 155 -4.55 10.31 -11.06
C VAL A 155 -3.18 9.90 -10.52
N VAL A 156 -2.29 9.40 -11.37
CA VAL A 156 -0.90 9.13 -10.97
C VAL A 156 -0.02 10.37 -11.17
N GLY A 157 1.07 10.49 -10.40
CA GLY A 157 1.99 11.62 -10.52
C GLY A 157 2.51 12.15 -9.19
N PHE A 158 3.04 13.34 -9.20
CA PHE A 158 3.82 13.94 -8.11
C PHE A 158 2.97 14.94 -7.29
N ARG A 159 2.14 14.46 -6.36
CA ARG A 159 1.30 15.30 -5.49
C ARG A 159 2.10 16.32 -4.67
N LEU A 160 3.31 15.99 -4.27
CA LEU A 160 4.21 16.92 -3.57
C LEU A 160 4.96 17.89 -4.49
N GLY A 161 4.72 17.83 -5.82
CA GLY A 161 5.49 18.61 -6.80
C GLY A 161 6.95 18.14 -6.94
N THR A 162 7.31 17.04 -6.31
CA THR A 162 8.67 16.45 -6.33
C THR A 162 8.62 14.95 -6.23
N ALA A 163 9.62 14.27 -6.80
CA ALA A 163 9.87 12.85 -6.61
C ALA A 163 10.76 12.56 -5.39
N ARG A 164 11.26 13.57 -4.68
CA ARG A 164 12.13 13.38 -3.52
C ARG A 164 11.34 13.42 -2.22
N PRO A 165 11.68 12.61 -1.22
CA PRO A 165 11.13 12.75 0.11
C PRO A 165 11.41 14.14 0.68
N VAL A 166 10.42 14.70 1.38
CA VAL A 166 10.51 16.04 1.98
C VAL A 166 10.18 15.98 3.46
N LYS A 167 10.86 16.78 4.26
CA LYS A 167 10.49 16.96 5.67
C LYS A 167 9.24 17.83 5.77
N PHE A 168 8.28 17.38 6.58
CA PHE A 168 7.09 18.15 6.88
C PHE A 168 7.42 19.38 7.74
N ILE A 169 6.91 20.54 7.35
CA ILE A 169 6.99 21.77 8.12
C ILE A 169 5.75 21.90 8.98
N ASN A 170 5.91 22.01 10.28
CA ASN A 170 4.80 22.29 11.17
C ASN A 170 4.35 23.76 10.96
N PRO A 171 3.13 24.02 10.47
CA PRO A 171 2.70 25.37 10.15
C PRO A 171 2.53 26.27 11.38
N ASN A 172 2.26 25.68 12.56
CA ASN A 172 2.06 26.42 13.80
C ASN A 172 3.38 26.97 14.36
N THR A 173 4.45 26.18 14.25
CA THR A 173 5.78 26.55 14.77
C THR A 173 6.72 27.06 13.68
N ARG A 174 6.38 26.84 12.39
CA ARG A 174 7.21 27.12 11.22
C ARG A 174 8.56 26.40 11.22
N LEU A 175 8.67 25.30 11.98
CA LEU A 175 9.87 24.49 12.08
C LEU A 175 9.73 23.18 11.31
N LEU A 176 10.84 22.71 10.77
CA LEU A 176 10.93 21.38 10.20
C LEU A 176 10.69 20.33 11.27
N THR A 177 9.87 19.35 10.98
CA THR A 177 9.67 18.19 11.83
C THR A 177 10.58 17.04 11.40
N GLU A 178 10.57 15.95 12.19
CA GLU A 178 11.22 14.71 11.79
C GLU A 178 10.33 13.81 10.91
N LEU A 179 9.11 14.24 10.60
CA LEU A 179 8.22 13.51 9.70
C LEU A 179 8.69 13.71 8.25
N ILE A 180 9.00 12.61 7.59
CA ILE A 180 9.38 12.57 6.18
C ILE A 180 8.14 12.14 5.39
N LEU A 181 7.78 12.94 4.39
CA LEU A 181 6.73 12.64 3.43
C LEU A 181 7.37 11.98 2.22
N HIS A 182 6.99 10.75 1.96
CA HIS A 182 7.43 9.98 0.80
C HIS A 182 6.40 10.14 -0.32
N PRO A 183 6.78 10.69 -1.48
CA PRO A 183 5.83 10.87 -2.58
C PRO A 183 5.37 9.50 -3.11
N LEU A 184 4.06 9.24 -3.05
CA LEU A 184 3.46 8.09 -3.71
C LEU A 184 3.14 8.47 -5.16
N ILE A 185 3.87 7.91 -6.10
CA ILE A 185 3.88 8.38 -7.49
C ILE A 185 2.87 7.61 -8.33
N LEU A 186 2.74 6.29 -8.10
CA LEU A 186 1.89 5.42 -8.88
C LEU A 186 1.11 4.48 -7.96
N ARG A 187 -0.19 4.36 -8.24
CA ARG A 187 -1.09 3.39 -7.63
C ARG A 187 -1.75 2.56 -8.73
N ASP A 188 -1.71 1.26 -8.58
CA ASP A 188 -2.24 0.28 -9.53
C ASP A 188 -3.70 0.53 -9.96
N LEU A 189 -4.62 0.62 -8.99
CA LEU A 189 -6.05 0.86 -9.26
C LEU A 189 -6.31 2.19 -9.97
N THR A 190 -5.46 3.18 -9.77
CA THR A 190 -5.63 4.50 -10.39
C THR A 190 -5.50 4.41 -11.91
N LEU A 191 -4.65 3.52 -12.41
CA LEU A 191 -4.45 3.35 -13.85
C LEU A 191 -5.67 2.75 -14.55
N SER A 192 -6.26 1.70 -13.97
CA SER A 192 -7.21 0.83 -14.66
C SER A 192 -8.68 0.97 -14.26
N ASP A 193 -8.98 1.50 -13.06
CA ASP A 193 -10.36 1.60 -12.58
C ASP A 193 -11.14 2.64 -13.41
N PRO A 194 -12.33 2.28 -13.93
CA PRO A 194 -13.19 3.21 -14.71
C PRO A 194 -13.58 4.50 -13.96
N ARG A 195 -13.49 4.50 -12.64
CA ARG A 195 -13.76 5.70 -11.81
C ARG A 195 -12.58 6.66 -11.76
N TYR A 196 -11.42 6.25 -12.27
CA TYR A 196 -10.17 6.99 -12.25
C TYR A 196 -9.68 7.22 -13.69
N MET A 197 -8.44 6.86 -14.00
CA MET A 197 -7.87 7.11 -15.32
C MET A 197 -8.41 6.18 -16.41
N ALA A 198 -8.91 4.99 -16.06
CA ALA A 198 -9.50 4.01 -16.99
C ALA A 198 -8.60 3.69 -18.21
N LEU A 199 -7.29 3.63 -18.00
CA LEU A 199 -6.32 3.41 -19.09
C LEU A 199 -6.31 1.96 -19.55
N GLU A 200 -6.14 1.78 -20.84
CA GLU A 200 -5.79 0.50 -21.44
C GLU A 200 -4.30 0.18 -21.18
N GLN A 201 -3.91 -1.08 -21.40
CA GLN A 201 -2.56 -1.56 -21.10
C GLN A 201 -1.44 -0.67 -21.69
N ALA A 202 -1.51 -0.38 -22.98
CA ALA A 202 -0.47 0.38 -23.68
C ALA A 202 -0.32 1.82 -23.14
N GLU A 203 -1.46 2.45 -22.80
CA GLU A 203 -1.49 3.78 -22.22
C GLU A 203 -0.92 3.76 -20.79
N ALA A 204 -1.31 2.77 -19.98
CA ALA A 204 -0.78 2.58 -18.62
C ALA A 204 0.73 2.34 -18.62
N GLU A 205 1.26 1.53 -19.56
CA GLU A 205 2.69 1.30 -19.74
C GLU A 205 3.43 2.58 -20.12
N ALA A 206 2.87 3.39 -21.02
CA ALA A 206 3.47 4.66 -21.42
C ALA A 206 3.54 5.64 -20.25
N VAL A 207 2.44 5.81 -19.53
CA VAL A 207 2.36 6.69 -18.35
C VAL A 207 3.31 6.22 -17.24
N ALA A 208 3.32 4.93 -16.91
CA ALA A 208 4.21 4.38 -15.88
C ALA A 208 5.69 4.55 -16.26
N THR A 209 6.04 4.31 -17.54
CA THR A 209 7.39 4.50 -18.05
C THR A 209 7.85 5.95 -17.93
N ASP A 210 6.98 6.91 -18.26
CA ASP A 210 7.31 8.34 -18.15
C ASP A 210 7.54 8.75 -16.69
N LEU A 211 6.70 8.27 -15.76
CA LEU A 211 6.87 8.51 -14.33
C LEU A 211 8.19 7.93 -13.79
N VAL A 212 8.55 6.71 -14.20
CA VAL A 212 9.83 6.08 -13.83
C VAL A 212 11.00 6.91 -14.35
N ARG A 213 10.98 7.30 -15.65
CA ARG A 213 12.03 8.13 -16.26
C ARG A 213 12.14 9.50 -15.59
N THR A 214 11.02 10.13 -15.31
CA THR A 214 10.98 11.43 -14.61
C THR A 214 11.56 11.30 -13.22
N THR A 215 11.16 10.27 -12.45
CA THR A 215 11.71 10.01 -11.12
C THR A 215 13.22 9.80 -11.16
N ALA A 216 13.71 9.00 -12.10
CA ALA A 216 15.15 8.74 -12.28
C ALA A 216 15.90 10.03 -12.67
N ARG A 217 15.36 10.83 -13.59
CA ARG A 217 15.96 12.10 -14.05
C ARG A 217 16.23 13.06 -12.91
N TYR A 218 15.32 13.10 -11.92
CA TYR A 218 15.46 14.00 -10.76
C TYR A 218 16.07 13.32 -9.53
N ASN A 219 16.63 12.11 -9.69
CA ASN A 219 17.18 11.31 -8.60
C ASN A 219 16.20 11.20 -7.43
N GLY A 220 14.95 10.86 -7.76
CA GLY A 220 13.84 10.76 -6.84
C GLY A 220 13.69 9.36 -6.24
N GLU A 221 12.67 9.20 -5.41
CA GLU A 221 12.22 7.94 -4.83
C GLU A 221 10.97 7.46 -5.58
N LEU A 222 11.04 6.30 -6.23
CA LEU A 222 9.90 5.69 -6.90
C LEU A 222 9.10 4.88 -5.88
N ASN A 223 8.05 5.46 -5.34
CA ASN A 223 7.09 4.75 -4.48
C ASN A 223 5.89 4.28 -5.28
N LEU A 224 5.67 2.97 -5.26
CA LEU A 224 4.54 2.31 -5.88
C LEU A 224 3.59 1.78 -4.80
N LEU A 225 2.29 1.92 -5.00
CA LEU A 225 1.27 1.22 -4.25
C LEU A 225 0.67 0.13 -5.14
N TRP A 226 0.87 -1.11 -4.78
CA TRP A 226 0.33 -2.23 -5.52
C TRP A 226 -0.48 -3.17 -4.61
N HIS A 227 -1.67 -3.57 -5.07
CA HIS A 227 -2.51 -4.52 -4.36
C HIS A 227 -2.23 -5.94 -4.87
N ASN A 228 -2.16 -6.88 -3.97
CA ASN A 228 -1.83 -8.27 -4.30
C ASN A 228 -2.84 -8.93 -5.23
N ASP A 229 -4.10 -8.57 -5.14
CA ASP A 229 -5.16 -9.11 -6.00
C ASP A 229 -5.05 -8.64 -7.45
N LEU A 230 -4.49 -7.45 -7.70
CA LEU A 230 -4.21 -6.97 -9.06
C LEU A 230 -2.99 -7.66 -9.71
N LEU A 231 -2.19 -8.37 -8.95
CA LEU A 231 -1.07 -9.16 -9.46
C LEU A 231 -1.48 -10.59 -9.90
N SER A 232 -2.76 -10.94 -9.80
CA SER A 232 -3.30 -12.19 -10.33
C SER A 232 -3.45 -12.11 -11.85
N PRO A 233 -2.67 -12.87 -12.64
CA PRO A 233 -2.78 -12.83 -14.10
C PRO A 233 -4.15 -13.28 -14.63
N GLN A 234 -4.86 -14.12 -13.85
CA GLN A 234 -6.18 -14.63 -14.20
C GLN A 234 -7.27 -13.58 -14.04
N ALA A 235 -7.15 -12.72 -13.02
CA ALA A 235 -8.14 -11.68 -12.73
C ALA A 235 -7.79 -10.34 -13.41
N HIS A 236 -6.48 -10.06 -13.54
CA HIS A 236 -5.96 -8.78 -14.02
C HIS A 236 -4.71 -9.02 -14.91
N PRO A 237 -4.88 -9.44 -16.17
CA PRO A 237 -3.80 -10.01 -16.96
C PRO A 237 -2.63 -9.05 -17.23
N TRP A 238 -2.86 -7.77 -17.40
CA TRP A 238 -1.79 -6.83 -17.73
C TRP A 238 -1.13 -6.16 -16.51
N HIS A 239 -1.77 -6.13 -15.33
CA HIS A 239 -1.19 -5.50 -14.14
C HIS A 239 0.08 -6.21 -13.66
N SER A 240 0.13 -7.54 -13.79
CA SER A 240 1.33 -8.30 -13.42
C SER A 240 2.47 -8.18 -14.43
N VAL A 241 2.19 -7.67 -15.63
CA VAL A 241 3.21 -7.38 -16.66
C VAL A 241 3.78 -6.00 -16.44
N LEU A 242 2.92 -5.04 -16.07
CA LEU A 242 3.33 -3.68 -15.78
C LEU A 242 4.18 -3.56 -14.50
N TYR A 243 3.89 -4.41 -13.48
CA TYR A 243 4.66 -4.49 -12.25
C TYR A 243 6.07 -5.05 -12.48
#